data_990cf51e7e918379f5c491ded8bbe9ca
#
_entry.id   990cf51e7e918379f5c491ded8bbe9ca
#
_cell.length_a   1.000
_cell.length_b   1.000
_cell.length_c   1.000
_cell.angle_alpha   90.00
_cell.angle_beta   90.00
_cell.angle_gamma   90.00
#
_symmetry.space_group_name_H-M   'P 1'
#
loop_
_entity.id
_entity.type
_entity.pdbx_description
1 polymer ?
#
loop_
_entity_poly.entity_id
_entity_poly.type
_entity_poly.pdbx_seq_one_letter_code
_entity_poly.pdbx_strand_id
1 'polypeptide(L)'
;MAYRRRIFIEHIESLFVDIEYTAKSDMPYRDDLAINLLEQLLIRCKTVQPDVVNKPLDPRIVQAINYMTQNLNQDFTLEDIAAHTCLSPSRLGHLFRDEMKMTITQWRDDQRVSRTKQLLVTTHYSINHIGRIVGYSDPLYFSRVFKRKAGVSPKLYRDKIA
;
A
#
# COMPACT_ATOMS: atom_id res chain seq x y z
N MET A 1 -11.31 -20.33 19.08
CA MET A 1 -10.75 -19.14 18.37
C MET A 1 -10.69 -19.31 16.85
N ALA A 2 -10.23 -20.42 16.30
CA ALA A 2 -10.12 -20.65 14.84
C ALA A 2 -11.45 -20.49 14.05
N TYR A 3 -12.57 -20.97 14.60
CA TYR A 3 -13.88 -20.95 13.96
C TYR A 3 -14.42 -19.50 13.75
N ARG A 4 -14.29 -18.62 14.77
CA ARG A 4 -14.70 -17.22 14.66
C ARG A 4 -13.86 -16.44 13.62
N ARG A 5 -12.55 -16.76 13.53
CA ARG A 5 -11.66 -16.14 12.55
C ARG A 5 -12.01 -16.56 11.12
N ARG A 6 -12.41 -17.80 10.91
CA ARG A 6 -12.83 -18.31 9.60
C ARG A 6 -14.12 -17.64 9.11
N ILE A 7 -15.16 -17.59 9.94
CA ILE A 7 -16.43 -16.91 9.61
C ILE A 7 -16.19 -15.43 9.29
N PHE A 8 -15.28 -14.79 10.01
CA PHE A 8 -14.94 -13.40 9.75
C PHE A 8 -14.26 -13.20 8.39
N ILE A 9 -13.30 -14.05 8.03
CA ILE A 9 -12.63 -14.00 6.71
C ILE A 9 -13.66 -14.20 5.60
N GLU A 10 -14.51 -15.22 5.70
CA GLU A 10 -15.58 -15.50 4.74
C GLU A 10 -16.54 -14.30 4.57
N HIS A 11 -16.87 -13.60 5.64
CA HIS A 11 -17.70 -12.40 5.58
C HIS A 11 -17.00 -11.18 4.93
N ILE A 12 -15.70 -11.01 5.18
CA ILE A 12 -14.92 -9.97 4.53
C ILE A 12 -14.80 -10.24 3.03
N GLU A 13 -14.54 -11.48 2.64
CA GLU A 13 -14.49 -11.90 1.23
C GLU A 13 -15.84 -11.66 0.53
N SER A 14 -16.96 -12.01 1.18
CA SER A 14 -18.31 -11.72 0.66
C SER A 14 -18.53 -10.22 0.43
N LEU A 15 -18.16 -9.36 1.39
CA LEU A 15 -18.31 -7.91 1.25
C LEU A 15 -17.46 -7.35 0.07
N PHE A 16 -16.28 -7.88 -0.17
CA PHE A 16 -15.49 -7.48 -1.34
C PHE A 16 -16.17 -7.85 -2.65
N VAL A 17 -16.75 -9.06 -2.73
CA VAL A 17 -17.52 -9.51 -3.90
C VAL A 17 -18.75 -8.62 -4.12
N ASP A 18 -19.47 -8.28 -3.06
CA ASP A 18 -20.66 -7.42 -3.12
C ASP A 18 -20.29 -6.00 -3.57
N ILE A 19 -19.18 -5.44 -3.07
CA ILE A 19 -18.68 -4.13 -3.50
C ILE A 19 -18.30 -4.16 -4.99
N GLU A 20 -17.59 -5.19 -5.42
CA GLU A 20 -17.17 -5.33 -6.83
C GLU A 20 -18.36 -5.48 -7.76
N TYR A 21 -19.35 -6.30 -7.38
CA TYR A 21 -20.59 -6.48 -8.12
C TYR A 21 -21.38 -5.17 -8.21
N THR A 22 -21.56 -4.49 -7.06
CA THR A 22 -22.30 -3.22 -7.00
C THR A 22 -21.62 -2.15 -7.85
N ALA A 23 -20.29 -2.02 -7.76
CA ALA A 23 -19.53 -1.03 -8.53
C ALA A 23 -19.62 -1.23 -10.05
N LYS A 24 -19.82 -2.47 -10.52
CA LYS A 24 -19.94 -2.81 -11.95
C LYS A 24 -21.39 -2.85 -12.44
N SER A 25 -22.37 -2.72 -11.55
CA SER A 25 -23.80 -2.81 -11.89
C SER A 25 -24.35 -1.46 -12.37
N ASP A 26 -25.41 -1.51 -13.17
CA ASP A 26 -26.19 -0.31 -13.57
C ASP A 26 -27.38 -0.06 -12.65
N MET A 27 -27.30 -0.52 -11.38
CA MET A 27 -28.40 -0.37 -10.42
C MET A 27 -28.58 1.11 -10.00
N PRO A 28 -29.82 1.57 -9.83
CA PRO A 28 -30.08 2.87 -9.20
C PRO A 28 -29.46 2.89 -7.80
N TYR A 29 -28.92 4.04 -7.39
CA TYR A 29 -28.23 4.21 -6.10
C TYR A 29 -26.97 3.36 -5.89
N ARG A 30 -26.33 2.91 -6.99
CA ARG A 30 -25.09 2.11 -6.97
C ARG A 30 -24.01 2.70 -6.08
N ASP A 31 -23.78 4.00 -6.19
CA ASP A 31 -22.72 4.68 -5.45
C ASP A 31 -23.03 4.72 -3.95
N ASP A 32 -24.28 4.94 -3.57
CA ASP A 32 -24.71 4.92 -2.17
C ASP A 32 -24.62 3.51 -1.57
N LEU A 33 -24.98 2.49 -2.34
CA LEU A 33 -24.84 1.10 -1.93
C LEU A 33 -23.36 0.71 -1.75
N ALA A 34 -22.48 1.11 -2.67
CA ALA A 34 -21.05 0.85 -2.58
C ALA A 34 -20.42 1.53 -1.35
N ILE A 35 -20.83 2.77 -1.05
CA ILE A 35 -20.39 3.49 0.16
C ILE A 35 -20.83 2.75 1.41
N ASN A 36 -22.10 2.33 1.51
CA ASN A 36 -22.61 1.58 2.64
C ASN A 36 -21.85 0.25 2.87
N LEU A 37 -21.55 -0.48 1.79
CA LEU A 37 -20.78 -1.73 1.88
C LEU A 37 -19.35 -1.47 2.36
N LEU A 38 -18.71 -0.38 1.91
CA LEU A 38 -17.40 0.05 2.39
C LEU A 38 -17.43 0.44 3.87
N GLU A 39 -18.46 1.15 4.31
CA GLU A 39 -18.63 1.49 5.74
C GLU A 39 -18.79 0.24 6.60
N GLN A 40 -19.61 -0.73 6.16
CA GLN A 40 -19.75 -2.01 6.83
C GLN A 40 -18.41 -2.76 6.92
N LEU A 41 -17.63 -2.79 5.84
CA LEU A 41 -16.30 -3.39 5.82
C LEU A 41 -15.37 -2.74 6.86
N LEU A 42 -15.34 -1.40 6.91
CA LEU A 42 -14.51 -0.64 7.85
C LEU A 42 -14.92 -0.90 9.31
N ILE A 43 -16.23 -0.91 9.61
CA ILE A 43 -16.75 -1.19 10.94
C ILE A 43 -16.36 -2.61 11.36
N ARG A 44 -16.52 -3.60 10.48
CA ARG A 44 -16.16 -5.00 10.77
C ARG A 44 -14.65 -5.15 10.99
N CYS A 45 -13.82 -4.51 10.20
CA CYS A 45 -12.36 -4.50 10.42
C CYS A 45 -11.99 -3.92 11.79
N LYS A 46 -12.71 -2.90 12.26
CA LYS A 46 -12.49 -2.33 13.61
C LYS A 46 -12.91 -3.29 14.73
N THR A 47 -13.97 -4.09 14.53
CA THR A 47 -14.50 -4.97 15.58
C THR A 47 -13.69 -6.24 15.79
N VAL A 48 -12.86 -6.65 14.83
CA VAL A 48 -12.10 -7.91 14.89
C VAL A 48 -10.74 -7.77 15.59
N GLN A 49 -10.24 -6.57 15.78
CA GLN A 49 -8.95 -6.34 16.42
C GLN A 49 -9.03 -5.45 17.67
N PRO A 50 -9.74 -5.82 18.73
CA PRO A 50 -9.59 -5.08 19.98
C PRO A 50 -8.20 -5.26 20.61
N ASP A 51 -7.48 -6.37 20.34
CA ASP A 51 -6.26 -6.73 21.06
C ASP A 51 -4.95 -6.58 20.24
N VAL A 52 -5.01 -6.35 18.93
CA VAL A 52 -3.81 -6.27 18.07
C VAL A 52 -3.45 -4.84 17.64
N VAL A 53 -4.37 -3.88 17.80
CA VAL A 53 -4.19 -2.51 17.28
C VAL A 53 -3.85 -1.49 18.38
N ASN A 54 -3.55 -1.87 19.60
CA ASN A 54 -3.50 -0.89 20.68
C ASN A 54 -2.13 -0.49 21.24
N LYS A 55 -1.07 -0.66 20.45
CA LYS A 55 0.07 0.23 20.66
C LYS A 55 0.08 1.21 19.49
N PRO A 56 -0.30 2.48 19.70
CA PRO A 56 -0.17 3.47 18.63
C PRO A 56 1.29 3.51 18.19
N LEU A 57 1.51 3.60 16.87
CA LEU A 57 2.86 3.79 16.33
C LEU A 57 3.51 5.00 17.00
N ASP A 58 4.80 4.91 17.23
CA ASP A 58 5.57 6.07 17.70
C ASP A 58 5.28 7.29 16.77
N PRO A 59 4.90 8.45 17.31
CA PRO A 59 4.55 9.62 16.51
C PRO A 59 5.64 10.00 15.50
N ARG A 60 6.91 9.74 15.81
CA ARG A 60 8.04 9.98 14.91
C ARG A 60 8.04 9.04 13.71
N ILE A 61 7.57 7.80 13.88
CA ILE A 61 7.38 6.87 12.76
C ILE A 61 6.22 7.31 11.88
N VAL A 62 5.14 7.81 12.46
CA VAL A 62 4.04 8.42 11.68
C VAL A 62 4.54 9.61 10.86
N GLN A 63 5.35 10.50 11.47
CA GLN A 63 5.98 11.62 10.76
C GLN A 63 6.90 11.13 9.62
N ALA A 64 7.73 10.11 9.87
CA ALA A 64 8.59 9.51 8.84
C ALA A 64 7.77 8.97 7.66
N ILE A 65 6.70 8.22 7.94
CA ILE A 65 5.81 7.66 6.91
C ILE A 65 5.15 8.80 6.10
N ASN A 66 4.65 9.83 6.75
CA ASN A 66 4.04 10.99 6.08
C ASN A 66 5.04 11.69 5.16
N TYR A 67 6.25 11.97 5.66
CA TYR A 67 7.32 12.56 4.85
C TYR A 67 7.65 11.71 3.61
N MET A 68 7.87 10.42 3.80
CA MET A 68 8.17 9.48 2.72
C MET A 68 7.02 9.36 1.70
N THR A 69 5.78 9.38 2.16
CA THR A 69 4.60 9.29 1.29
C THR A 69 4.49 10.54 0.40
N GLN A 70 4.71 11.72 0.96
CA GLN A 70 4.67 12.99 0.22
C GLN A 70 5.81 13.11 -0.80
N ASN A 71 6.96 12.49 -0.52
CA ASN A 71 8.16 12.55 -1.35
C ASN A 71 8.46 11.23 -2.09
N LEU A 72 7.47 10.33 -2.25
CA LEU A 72 7.68 8.99 -2.77
C LEU A 72 8.30 8.93 -4.17
N ASN A 73 8.03 9.95 -4.99
CA ASN A 73 8.54 10.11 -6.36
C ASN A 73 9.92 10.79 -6.43
N GLN A 74 10.46 11.20 -5.30
CA GLN A 74 11.78 11.84 -5.21
C GLN A 74 12.79 10.89 -4.57
N ASP A 75 14.07 11.19 -4.79
CA ASP A 75 15.14 10.54 -4.03
C ASP A 75 15.32 11.31 -2.72
N PHE A 76 15.03 10.64 -1.63
CA PHE A 76 15.33 11.08 -0.28
C PHE A 76 16.29 10.11 0.41
N THR A 77 17.12 10.64 1.26
CA THR A 77 18.07 9.85 2.04
C THR A 77 17.50 9.49 3.42
N LEU A 78 18.17 8.61 4.13
CA LEU A 78 17.84 8.31 5.52
C LEU A 78 18.05 9.53 6.40
N GLU A 79 19.06 10.35 6.08
CA GLU A 79 19.40 11.59 6.76
C GLU A 79 18.28 12.63 6.65
N ASP A 80 17.65 12.75 5.47
CA ASP A 80 16.52 13.66 5.26
C ASP A 80 15.33 13.31 6.17
N ILE A 81 14.98 12.03 6.24
CA ILE A 81 13.90 11.56 7.10
C ILE A 81 14.27 11.73 8.58
N ALA A 82 15.51 11.43 8.94
CA ALA A 82 16.01 11.55 10.31
C ALA A 82 15.97 13.00 10.80
N ALA A 83 16.38 13.95 9.96
CA ALA A 83 16.28 15.37 10.24
C ALA A 83 14.82 15.81 10.46
N HIS A 84 13.90 15.33 9.62
CA HIS A 84 12.47 15.66 9.72
C HIS A 84 11.83 15.11 11.01
N THR A 85 12.32 13.98 11.52
CA THR A 85 11.79 13.31 12.73
C THR A 85 12.58 13.65 14.01
N CYS A 86 13.58 14.52 13.93
CA CYS A 86 14.49 14.85 15.03
C CYS A 86 15.17 13.61 15.64
N LEU A 87 15.49 12.61 14.81
CA LEU A 87 16.21 11.40 15.19
C LEU A 87 17.57 11.34 14.50
N SER A 88 18.51 10.58 15.07
CA SER A 88 19.67 10.16 14.29
C SER A 88 19.26 9.10 13.25
N PRO A 89 19.96 8.99 12.10
CA PRO A 89 19.69 7.98 11.09
C PRO A 89 19.66 6.56 11.65
N SER A 90 20.61 6.22 12.51
CA SER A 90 20.68 4.91 13.15
C SER A 90 19.45 4.65 14.03
N ARG A 91 19.07 5.62 14.88
CA ARG A 91 17.90 5.49 15.77
C ARG A 91 16.60 5.35 14.99
N LEU A 92 16.44 6.15 13.92
CA LEU A 92 15.29 6.05 13.03
C LEU A 92 15.22 4.66 12.39
N GLY A 93 16.31 4.14 11.84
CA GLY A 93 16.36 2.83 11.21
C GLY A 93 15.97 1.69 12.15
N HIS A 94 16.45 1.71 13.40
CA HIS A 94 16.08 0.73 14.41
C HIS A 94 14.60 0.86 14.79
N LEU A 95 14.14 2.06 15.15
CA LEU A 95 12.76 2.31 15.56
C LEU A 95 11.76 1.93 14.44
N PHE A 96 12.08 2.29 13.19
CA PHE A 96 11.24 1.96 12.05
C PHE A 96 11.14 0.43 11.85
N ARG A 97 12.26 -0.29 11.97
CA ARG A 97 12.26 -1.75 11.86
C ARG A 97 11.49 -2.41 12.99
N ASP A 98 11.62 -1.89 14.22
CA ASP A 98 10.94 -2.43 15.40
C ASP A 98 9.40 -2.26 15.30
N GLU A 99 8.95 -1.10 14.81
CA GLU A 99 7.53 -0.80 14.68
C GLU A 99 6.91 -1.41 13.40
N MET A 100 7.57 -1.25 12.24
CA MET A 100 7.02 -1.64 10.92
C MET A 100 7.42 -3.05 10.48
N LYS A 101 8.30 -3.74 11.20
CA LYS A 101 8.84 -5.08 10.88
C LYS A 101 9.53 -5.17 9.52
N MET A 102 9.92 -4.03 8.95
CA MET A 102 10.65 -3.91 7.68
C MET A 102 11.56 -2.69 7.68
N THR A 103 12.51 -2.64 6.75
CA THR A 103 13.37 -1.46 6.59
C THR A 103 12.65 -0.33 5.84
N ILE A 104 13.13 0.91 6.00
CA ILE A 104 12.66 2.08 5.26
C ILE A 104 12.75 1.87 3.75
N THR A 105 13.84 1.27 3.26
CA THR A 105 14.01 0.96 1.83
C THR A 105 12.99 -0.07 1.34
N GLN A 106 12.74 -1.12 2.13
CA GLN A 106 11.71 -2.11 1.80
C GLN A 106 10.33 -1.48 1.74
N TRP A 107 9.99 -0.65 2.71
CA TRP A 107 8.73 0.08 2.75
C TRP A 107 8.57 0.99 1.52
N ARG A 108 9.60 1.78 1.18
CA ARG A 108 9.60 2.65 -0.01
C ARG A 108 9.38 1.84 -1.29
N ASP A 109 10.11 0.73 -1.46
CA ASP A 109 9.95 -0.14 -2.62
C ASP A 109 8.52 -0.70 -2.71
N ASP A 110 7.92 -1.09 -1.58
CA ASP A 110 6.54 -1.60 -1.54
C ASP A 110 5.52 -0.53 -1.97
N GLN A 111 5.67 0.70 -1.47
CA GLN A 111 4.80 1.81 -1.87
C GLN A 111 4.96 2.15 -3.36
N ARG A 112 6.20 2.24 -3.86
CA ARG A 112 6.47 2.51 -5.28
C ARG A 112 5.91 1.41 -6.19
N VAL A 113 6.05 0.14 -5.81
CA VAL A 113 5.48 -1.00 -6.56
C VAL A 113 3.96 -0.98 -6.52
N SER A 114 3.35 -0.68 -5.38
CA SER A 114 1.89 -0.54 -5.27
C SER A 114 1.37 0.57 -6.20
N ARG A 115 2.02 1.74 -6.20
CA ARG A 115 1.67 2.83 -7.11
C ARG A 115 1.89 2.46 -8.58
N THR A 116 2.97 1.71 -8.87
CA THR A 116 3.23 1.19 -10.22
C THR A 116 2.09 0.30 -10.70
N LYS A 117 1.62 -0.64 -9.88
CA LYS A 117 0.48 -1.51 -10.23
C LYS A 117 -0.76 -0.71 -10.60
N GLN A 118 -1.10 0.32 -9.83
CA GLN A 118 -2.21 1.22 -10.14
C GLN A 118 -2.03 1.89 -11.50
N LEU A 119 -0.86 2.50 -11.75
CA LEU A 119 -0.59 3.20 -13.01
C LEU A 119 -0.58 2.26 -14.23
N LEU A 120 -0.12 1.02 -14.07
CA LEU A 120 -0.15 0.01 -15.12
C LEU A 120 -1.58 -0.34 -15.56
N VAL A 121 -2.53 -0.32 -14.64
CA VAL A 121 -3.95 -0.61 -14.88
C VAL A 121 -4.71 0.60 -15.39
N THR A 122 -4.45 1.78 -14.80
CA THR A 122 -5.28 2.97 -15.03
C THR A 122 -4.76 3.89 -16.13
N THR A 123 -3.56 3.63 -16.70
CA THR A 123 -2.96 4.49 -17.72
C THR A 123 -2.30 3.72 -18.85
N HIS A 124 -2.17 4.39 -20.00
CA HIS A 124 -1.41 3.88 -21.16
C HIS A 124 0.06 4.37 -21.17
N TYR A 125 0.58 4.89 -20.07
CA TYR A 125 1.96 5.36 -20.01
C TYR A 125 2.96 4.23 -20.27
N SER A 126 4.09 4.57 -20.91
CA SER A 126 5.15 3.60 -21.11
C SER A 126 5.71 3.10 -19.76
N ILE A 127 6.22 1.88 -19.74
CA ILE A 127 6.81 1.27 -18.55
C ILE A 127 7.92 2.17 -17.96
N ASN A 128 8.77 2.72 -18.82
CA ASN A 128 9.85 3.62 -18.42
C ASN A 128 9.32 4.94 -17.84
N HIS A 129 8.23 5.46 -18.39
CA HIS A 129 7.60 6.68 -17.88
C HIS A 129 7.01 6.44 -16.48
N ILE A 130 6.31 5.32 -16.28
CA ILE A 130 5.79 4.93 -14.97
C ILE A 130 6.94 4.81 -13.96
N GLY A 131 8.05 4.15 -14.33
CA GLY A 131 9.22 4.04 -13.47
C GLY A 131 9.70 5.41 -12.96
N ARG A 132 9.77 6.41 -13.84
CA ARG A 132 10.14 7.80 -13.47
C ARG A 132 9.10 8.46 -12.55
N ILE A 133 7.81 8.32 -12.86
CA ILE A 133 6.72 8.88 -12.04
C ILE A 133 6.79 8.37 -10.60
N VAL A 134 7.13 7.09 -10.40
CA VAL A 134 7.21 6.50 -9.07
C VAL A 134 8.59 6.65 -8.41
N GLY A 135 9.54 7.38 -9.05
CA GLY A 135 10.80 7.76 -8.44
C GLY A 135 11.97 6.83 -8.72
N TYR A 136 11.95 6.06 -9.82
CA TYR A 136 13.13 5.29 -10.26
C TYR A 136 13.82 5.99 -11.43
N SER A 137 15.08 6.34 -11.25
CA SER A 137 15.92 6.92 -12.31
C SER A 137 16.43 5.87 -13.29
N ASP A 138 16.71 4.64 -12.81
CA ASP A 138 17.18 3.51 -13.64
C ASP A 138 16.04 2.56 -13.99
N PRO A 139 15.66 2.44 -15.29
CA PRO A 139 14.60 1.53 -15.74
C PRO A 139 14.90 0.05 -15.52
N LEU A 140 16.17 -0.36 -15.54
CA LEU A 140 16.55 -1.76 -15.31
C LEU A 140 16.41 -2.12 -13.82
N TYR A 141 16.84 -1.21 -12.95
CA TYR A 141 16.67 -1.37 -11.52
C TYR A 141 15.18 -1.40 -11.15
N PHE A 142 14.39 -0.48 -11.69
CA PHE A 142 12.93 -0.46 -11.55
C PHE A 142 12.29 -1.81 -11.92
N SER A 143 12.61 -2.32 -13.11
CA SER A 143 12.04 -3.58 -13.59
C SER A 143 12.42 -4.77 -12.70
N ARG A 144 13.66 -4.79 -12.17
CA ARG A 144 14.13 -5.82 -11.23
C ARG A 144 13.39 -5.75 -9.88
N VAL A 145 13.24 -4.55 -9.32
CA VAL A 145 12.52 -4.36 -8.06
C VAL A 145 11.07 -4.77 -8.23
N PHE A 146 10.41 -4.30 -9.28
CA PHE A 146 9.01 -4.66 -9.56
C PHE A 146 8.84 -6.18 -9.71
N LYS A 147 9.67 -6.85 -10.53
CA LYS A 147 9.61 -8.30 -10.72
C LYS A 147 9.83 -9.06 -9.41
N ARG A 148 10.78 -8.63 -8.58
CA ARG A 148 11.04 -9.26 -7.27
C ARG A 148 9.83 -9.17 -6.34
N LYS A 149 9.11 -8.04 -6.35
CA LYS A 149 7.96 -7.80 -5.46
C LYS A 149 6.63 -8.29 -6.02
N ALA A 150 6.41 -8.22 -7.33
CA ALA A 150 5.16 -8.59 -8.00
C ALA A 150 5.19 -10.00 -8.62
N GLY A 151 6.35 -10.66 -8.64
CA GLY A 151 6.54 -11.99 -9.24
C GLY A 151 6.69 -11.99 -10.75
N VAL A 152 6.24 -10.95 -11.45
CA VAL A 152 6.29 -10.80 -12.91
C VAL A 152 6.82 -9.43 -13.31
N SER A 153 7.29 -9.28 -14.57
CA SER A 153 7.75 -7.99 -15.07
C SER A 153 6.60 -6.98 -15.20
N PRO A 154 6.87 -5.66 -15.18
CA PRO A 154 5.83 -4.63 -15.37
C PRO A 154 5.04 -4.82 -16.65
N LYS A 155 5.72 -5.18 -17.76
CA LYS A 155 5.07 -5.46 -19.03
C LYS A 155 4.09 -6.64 -18.93
N LEU A 156 4.57 -7.77 -18.43
CA LEU A 156 3.73 -8.96 -18.26
C LEU A 156 2.58 -8.73 -17.27
N TYR A 157 2.79 -7.89 -16.26
CA TYR A 157 1.73 -7.50 -15.33
C TYR A 157 0.61 -6.75 -16.05
N ARG A 158 0.94 -5.76 -16.90
CA ARG A 158 -0.03 -5.04 -17.72
C ARG A 158 -0.76 -5.97 -18.68
N ASP A 159 -0.03 -6.81 -19.42
CA ASP A 159 -0.58 -7.72 -20.42
C ASP A 159 -1.57 -8.76 -19.82
N LYS A 160 -1.47 -9.04 -18.54
CA LYS A 160 -2.38 -9.97 -17.83
C LYS A 160 -3.68 -9.33 -17.36
N ILE A 161 -3.73 -8.00 -17.27
CA ILE A 161 -4.86 -7.26 -16.72
C ILE A 161 -5.63 -6.52 -17.83
N ALA A 162 -4.95 -6.25 -18.95
CA ALA A 162 -5.59 -5.73 -20.17
C ALA A 162 -6.38 -6.82 -20.88
#